data_48a498f9f595d92b638dce2e113abcb3
#
_entry.id   48a498f9f595d92b638dce2e113abcb3
#
_cell.length_a   1.000
_cell.length_b   1.000
_cell.length_c   1.000
_cell.angle_alpha   90.00
_cell.angle_beta   90.00
_cell.angle_gamma   90.00
#
_symmetry.space_group_name_H-M   'P 1'
#
loop_
_entity.id
_entity.type
_entity.pdbx_description
1 polymer ?
#
loop_
_entity_poly.entity_id
_entity_poly.type
_entity_poly.pdbx_seq_one_letter_code
_entity_poly.pdbx_strand_id
1 'polypeptide(L)'
;MARISSWVGAVSFAASLALTATVAQADALRAHTTAPGAAPNTMTKLFAKYAEDAGIDVQVIEGQKLAKSMLLLGQGKIELMPTIVGQYARLITGTGPYKNLGDKGPEIAEGVRALVEFNAATQQFFTWESTGIKTLHDLKGKKVYVGPGGGGAGTDTEEIIELVTGMKPGDYESFKAPWGEGMGMMRNGQVDAMVRIAPVGAAVIQEFGLSKPIRFLQIEGDDLTKLDLYLKVPGRSISQIPASTYEGQTNGDAVNTLSFVAGMGINAGISDDVAYTLTKAFWDNIDEIKASASFLSTMDPAKPFSVLNVKLHPGALKYYDEAGIAVPDSLR
;
A
#
# COMPACT_ATOMS: atom_id res chain seq x y z
N MET A 1 70.71 -43.73 -55.36
CA MET A 1 70.88 -43.09 -54.03
C MET A 1 70.11 -41.79 -54.02
N ALA A 2 68.94 -41.79 -53.57
CA ALA A 2 68.03 -40.65 -53.51
C ALA A 2 67.75 -40.27 -52.07
N ARG A 3 68.02 -39.04 -51.65
CA ARG A 3 67.73 -38.45 -50.37
C ARG A 3 66.32 -37.88 -50.39
N ILE A 4 65.45 -38.34 -49.51
CA ILE A 4 64.15 -37.77 -49.30
C ILE A 4 64.24 -36.80 -48.09
N SER A 5 64.03 -35.52 -48.36
CA SER A 5 63.90 -34.49 -47.33
C SER A 5 62.47 -34.34 -46.83
N SER A 6 62.24 -34.61 -45.53
CA SER A 6 60.97 -34.44 -44.83
C SER A 6 60.77 -32.99 -44.47
N TRP A 7 59.66 -32.38 -44.90
CA TRP A 7 59.15 -31.11 -44.45
C TRP A 7 58.16 -31.35 -43.33
N VAL A 8 58.47 -30.85 -42.14
CA VAL A 8 57.52 -30.82 -40.97
C VAL A 8 56.85 -29.46 -41.04
N GLY A 9 55.57 -29.44 -41.38
CA GLY A 9 54.71 -28.26 -41.28
C GLY A 9 54.18 -28.10 -39.88
N ALA A 10 54.56 -27.04 -39.20
CA ALA A 10 53.95 -26.66 -37.92
C ALA A 10 52.58 -26.02 -38.15
N VAL A 11 51.53 -26.69 -37.72
CA VAL A 11 50.16 -26.13 -37.67
C VAL A 11 49.98 -25.44 -36.33
N SER A 12 50.00 -24.09 -36.35
CA SER A 12 49.68 -23.28 -35.19
C SER A 12 48.14 -23.27 -34.98
N PHE A 13 47.68 -23.91 -33.95
CA PHE A 13 46.27 -23.88 -33.48
C PHE A 13 46.09 -22.63 -32.63
N ALA A 14 45.53 -21.56 -33.20
CA ALA A 14 45.10 -20.38 -32.44
C ALA A 14 43.76 -20.73 -31.73
N ALA A 15 43.82 -21.04 -30.44
CA ALA A 15 42.64 -21.21 -29.62
C ALA A 15 42.06 -19.84 -29.31
N SER A 16 40.99 -19.45 -29.99
CA SER A 16 40.17 -18.29 -29.62
C SER A 16 39.37 -18.59 -28.35
N LEU A 17 39.79 -18.06 -27.20
CA LEU A 17 38.97 -18.02 -26.01
C LEU A 17 37.81 -17.03 -26.27
N ALA A 18 36.64 -17.53 -26.58
CA ALA A 18 35.41 -16.76 -26.51
C ALA A 18 35.07 -16.59 -24.99
N LEU A 19 35.34 -15.41 -24.44
CA LEU A 19 34.76 -15.01 -23.17
C LEU A 19 33.24 -14.91 -23.38
N THR A 20 32.51 -15.95 -23.03
CA THR A 20 31.07 -15.84 -22.78
C THR A 20 30.91 -15.07 -21.46
N ALA A 21 30.65 -13.76 -21.57
CA ALA A 21 30.14 -13.01 -20.44
C ALA A 21 28.78 -13.62 -20.08
N THR A 22 28.74 -14.44 -19.04
CA THR A 22 27.49 -14.80 -18.36
C THR A 22 26.94 -13.50 -17.79
N VAL A 23 25.94 -12.93 -18.45
CA VAL A 23 25.11 -11.89 -17.85
C VAL A 23 24.46 -12.58 -16.63
N ALA A 24 24.94 -12.27 -15.44
CA ALA A 24 24.26 -12.67 -14.22
C ALA A 24 22.88 -12.01 -14.28
N GLN A 25 21.86 -12.81 -14.52
CA GLN A 25 20.47 -12.36 -14.39
C GLN A 25 20.29 -11.98 -12.93
N ALA A 26 20.03 -10.72 -12.67
CA ALA A 26 19.72 -10.28 -11.32
C ALA A 26 18.47 -11.04 -10.84
N ASP A 27 18.51 -11.54 -9.62
CA ASP A 27 17.33 -12.19 -9.04
C ASP A 27 16.15 -11.21 -9.06
N ALA A 28 14.95 -11.72 -9.37
CA ALA A 28 13.73 -10.92 -9.37
C ALA A 28 13.51 -10.25 -8.02
N LEU A 29 13.13 -8.97 -8.01
CA LEU A 29 12.78 -8.25 -6.79
C LEU A 29 11.46 -8.78 -6.24
N ARG A 30 11.43 -9.21 -4.98
CA ARG A 30 10.21 -9.70 -4.32
C ARG A 30 9.38 -8.53 -3.79
N ALA A 31 8.17 -8.39 -4.30
CA ALA A 31 7.24 -7.35 -3.90
C ALA A 31 6.07 -7.95 -3.10
N HIS A 32 6.03 -7.74 -1.80
CA HIS A 32 4.87 -8.12 -0.98
C HIS A 32 3.73 -7.13 -1.17
N THR A 33 2.49 -7.64 -1.26
CA THR A 33 1.31 -6.79 -1.32
C THR A 33 0.10 -7.44 -0.66
N THR A 34 -0.99 -6.67 -0.50
CA THR A 34 -2.26 -7.10 0.10
C THR A 34 -3.04 -8.05 -0.82
N ALA A 35 -4.20 -8.48 -0.36
CA ALA A 35 -5.13 -9.27 -1.17
C ALA A 35 -5.61 -8.48 -2.40
N PRO A 36 -6.01 -9.15 -3.50
CA PRO A 36 -6.62 -8.55 -4.67
C PRO A 36 -7.80 -7.62 -4.33
N GLY A 37 -7.98 -6.57 -5.13
CA GLY A 37 -9.05 -5.57 -4.97
C GLY A 37 -8.78 -4.48 -3.93
N ALA A 38 -7.62 -4.48 -3.28
CA ALA A 38 -7.15 -3.37 -2.46
C ALA A 38 -6.21 -2.45 -3.26
N ALA A 39 -6.25 -1.14 -2.99
CA ALA A 39 -5.40 -0.18 -3.69
C ALA A 39 -3.88 -0.50 -3.61
N PRO A 40 -3.32 -0.92 -2.46
CA PRO A 40 -1.93 -1.34 -2.40
C PRO A 40 -1.61 -2.51 -3.34
N ASN A 41 -2.55 -3.45 -3.53
CA ASN A 41 -2.35 -4.56 -4.46
C ASN A 41 -2.31 -4.08 -5.92
N THR A 42 -3.30 -3.26 -6.32
CA THR A 42 -3.35 -2.67 -7.67
C THR A 42 -2.09 -1.86 -7.95
N MET A 43 -1.68 -1.02 -7.00
CA MET A 43 -0.48 -0.19 -7.15
C MET A 43 0.79 -1.02 -7.32
N THR A 44 0.96 -2.08 -6.51
CA THR A 44 2.12 -2.96 -6.62
C THR A 44 2.19 -3.67 -7.99
N LYS A 45 1.05 -4.12 -8.50
CA LYS A 45 0.99 -4.77 -9.83
C LYS A 45 1.31 -3.81 -10.97
N LEU A 46 0.78 -2.59 -10.91
CA LEU A 46 1.12 -1.55 -11.89
C LEU A 46 2.61 -1.22 -11.83
N PHE A 47 3.14 -1.06 -10.61
CA PHE A 47 4.55 -0.80 -10.41
C PHE A 47 5.43 -1.92 -10.98
N ALA A 48 5.06 -3.20 -10.74
CA ALA A 48 5.76 -4.35 -11.28
C ALA A 48 5.71 -4.40 -12.81
N LYS A 49 4.55 -4.11 -13.42
CA LYS A 49 4.39 -4.05 -14.89
C LYS A 49 5.38 -3.07 -15.51
N TYR A 50 5.43 -1.85 -15.02
CA TYR A 50 6.33 -0.83 -15.59
C TYR A 50 7.79 -1.04 -15.22
N ALA A 51 8.08 -1.72 -14.12
CA ALA A 51 9.42 -2.18 -13.79
C ALA A 51 9.91 -3.23 -14.81
N GLU A 52 9.06 -4.19 -15.17
CA GLU A 52 9.36 -5.21 -16.19
C GLU A 52 9.60 -4.57 -17.57
N ASP A 53 8.77 -3.61 -17.98
CA ASP A 53 8.96 -2.82 -19.21
C ASP A 53 10.30 -2.07 -19.22
N ALA A 54 10.84 -1.72 -18.04
CA ALA A 54 12.15 -1.10 -17.85
C ALA A 54 13.30 -2.11 -17.62
N GLY A 55 13.04 -3.41 -17.77
CA GLY A 55 14.04 -4.47 -17.65
C GLY A 55 14.34 -4.94 -16.22
N ILE A 56 13.47 -4.60 -15.25
CA ILE A 56 13.59 -5.06 -13.86
C ILE A 56 12.46 -6.04 -13.57
N ASP A 57 12.83 -7.29 -13.32
CA ASP A 57 11.86 -8.34 -12.95
C ASP A 57 11.37 -8.15 -11.50
N VAL A 58 10.05 -8.17 -11.29
CA VAL A 58 9.40 -8.00 -9.99
C VAL A 58 8.39 -9.10 -9.75
N GLN A 59 8.71 -9.98 -8.81
CA GLN A 59 7.81 -11.05 -8.37
C GLN A 59 6.81 -10.52 -7.33
N VAL A 60 5.54 -10.39 -7.68
CA VAL A 60 4.48 -9.92 -6.79
C VAL A 60 3.93 -11.07 -5.94
N ILE A 61 4.00 -10.93 -4.60
CA ILE A 61 3.52 -11.90 -3.61
C ILE A 61 2.31 -11.32 -2.89
N GLU A 62 1.12 -11.77 -3.27
CA GLU A 62 -0.16 -11.24 -2.81
C GLU A 62 -0.60 -11.79 -1.44
N GLY A 63 -1.64 -11.18 -0.86
CA GLY A 63 -2.30 -11.66 0.37
C GLY A 63 -1.49 -11.44 1.65
N GLN A 64 -0.46 -10.62 1.60
CA GLN A 64 0.45 -10.41 2.72
C GLN A 64 -0.10 -9.41 3.75
N LYS A 65 0.30 -9.58 5.01
CA LYS A 65 0.05 -8.61 6.08
C LYS A 65 1.13 -7.53 6.05
N LEU A 66 0.79 -6.31 5.63
CA LEU A 66 1.77 -5.24 5.44
C LEU A 66 2.57 -4.91 6.71
N ALA A 67 2.00 -5.06 7.91
CA ALA A 67 2.75 -4.87 9.15
C ALA A 67 3.93 -5.86 9.29
N LYS A 68 3.74 -7.13 8.88
CA LYS A 68 4.83 -8.13 8.85
C LYS A 68 5.79 -7.83 7.70
N SER A 69 5.26 -7.48 6.54
CA SER A 69 6.08 -7.17 5.37
C SER A 69 6.98 -5.97 5.59
N MET A 70 6.55 -4.96 6.36
CA MET A 70 7.37 -3.81 6.76
C MET A 70 8.64 -4.23 7.51
N LEU A 71 8.52 -5.21 8.42
CA LEU A 71 9.69 -5.76 9.11
C LEU A 71 10.62 -6.51 8.17
N LEU A 72 10.05 -7.26 7.22
CA LEU A 72 10.84 -8.00 6.23
C LEU A 72 11.56 -7.03 5.26
N LEU A 73 10.89 -5.95 4.86
CA LEU A 73 11.50 -4.90 4.03
C LEU A 73 12.67 -4.24 4.73
N GLY A 74 12.48 -3.76 5.97
CA GLY A 74 13.54 -3.11 6.73
C GLY A 74 14.71 -4.04 7.04
N GLN A 75 14.49 -5.36 7.09
CA GLN A 75 15.53 -6.38 7.29
C GLN A 75 16.19 -6.86 5.98
N GLY A 76 15.80 -6.33 4.80
CA GLY A 76 16.31 -6.76 3.50
C GLY A 76 15.88 -8.18 3.09
N LYS A 77 14.77 -8.69 3.65
CA LYS A 77 14.23 -10.02 3.32
C LYS A 77 13.24 -10.00 2.17
N ILE A 78 12.77 -8.84 1.79
CA ILE A 78 12.03 -8.51 0.57
C ILE A 78 12.53 -7.16 0.06
N GLU A 79 12.31 -6.89 -1.21
CA GLU A 79 12.86 -5.71 -1.87
C GLU A 79 11.84 -4.57 -1.99
N LEU A 80 10.54 -4.90 -2.16
CA LEU A 80 9.48 -3.91 -2.42
C LEU A 80 8.21 -4.22 -1.63
N MET A 81 7.47 -3.17 -1.23
CA MET A 81 6.10 -3.26 -0.73
C MET A 81 5.44 -1.89 -0.66
N PRO A 82 4.09 -1.79 -0.69
CA PRO A 82 3.41 -0.54 -0.33
C PRO A 82 3.57 -0.26 1.16
N THR A 83 4.22 0.86 1.49
CA THR A 83 4.49 1.31 2.87
C THR A 83 3.42 2.29 3.32
N ILE A 84 2.51 1.84 4.17
CA ILE A 84 1.51 2.73 4.78
C ILE A 84 2.21 3.69 5.74
N VAL A 85 2.09 4.99 5.50
CA VAL A 85 2.78 6.07 6.23
C VAL A 85 2.54 5.98 7.74
N GLY A 86 1.30 5.75 8.16
CA GLY A 86 0.96 5.57 9.57
C GLY A 86 1.54 4.29 10.20
N GLN A 87 1.71 3.21 9.44
CA GLN A 87 2.37 2.00 9.94
C GLN A 87 3.87 2.20 10.12
N TYR A 88 4.52 2.94 9.21
CA TYR A 88 5.93 3.30 9.36
C TYR A 88 6.16 4.16 10.61
N ALA A 89 5.29 5.15 10.86
CA ALA A 89 5.34 5.95 12.08
C ALA A 89 5.22 5.07 13.35
N ARG A 90 4.31 4.08 13.35
CA ARG A 90 4.17 3.12 14.45
C ARG A 90 5.39 2.20 14.62
N LEU A 91 6.08 1.85 13.54
CA LEU A 91 7.32 1.09 13.61
C LEU A 91 8.40 1.88 14.37
N ILE A 92 8.55 3.16 14.03
CA ILE A 92 9.51 4.06 14.71
C ILE A 92 9.16 4.25 16.20
N THR A 93 7.86 4.42 16.50
CA THR A 93 7.41 4.71 17.88
C THR A 93 7.17 3.46 18.73
N GLY A 94 7.34 2.27 18.17
CA GLY A 94 7.09 1.01 18.89
C GLY A 94 5.64 0.85 19.34
N THR A 95 4.66 1.31 18.57
CA THR A 95 3.24 1.25 18.91
C THR A 95 2.44 0.28 18.01
N GLY A 96 1.18 0.01 18.36
CA GLY A 96 0.33 -0.88 17.59
C GLY A 96 0.91 -2.28 17.40
N PRO A 97 1.01 -2.79 16.17
CA PRO A 97 1.54 -4.13 15.90
C PRO A 97 3.03 -4.29 16.25
N TYR A 98 3.75 -3.20 16.52
CA TYR A 98 5.20 -3.19 16.77
C TYR A 98 5.56 -2.96 18.26
N LYS A 99 4.57 -2.93 19.16
CA LYS A 99 4.77 -2.63 20.60
C LYS A 99 5.79 -3.51 21.32
N ASN A 100 6.05 -4.71 20.80
CA ASN A 100 6.99 -5.66 21.43
C ASN A 100 8.41 -5.58 20.84
N LEU A 101 8.69 -4.65 19.92
CA LEU A 101 10.00 -4.54 19.27
C LEU A 101 11.01 -3.71 20.08
N GLY A 102 10.52 -2.80 20.96
CA GLY A 102 11.39 -1.88 21.66
C GLY A 102 12.27 -1.08 20.67
N ASP A 103 13.56 -0.95 20.99
CA ASP A 103 14.55 -0.21 20.20
C ASP A 103 14.83 -0.82 18.80
N LYS A 104 14.40 -2.07 18.56
CA LYS A 104 14.53 -2.71 17.24
C LYS A 104 13.60 -2.11 16.20
N GLY A 105 12.53 -1.45 16.60
CA GLY A 105 11.59 -0.82 15.67
C GLY A 105 12.27 0.28 14.84
N PRO A 106 12.86 1.30 15.46
CA PRO A 106 13.66 2.32 14.77
C PRO A 106 14.81 1.74 13.94
N GLU A 107 15.55 0.75 14.46
CA GLU A 107 16.65 0.09 13.74
C GLU A 107 16.15 -0.55 12.42
N ILE A 108 15.05 -1.29 12.47
CA ILE A 108 14.45 -1.89 11.27
C ILE A 108 13.95 -0.80 10.31
N ALA A 109 13.41 0.31 10.82
CA ALA A 109 12.94 1.42 10.01
C ALA A 109 14.04 2.07 9.16
N GLU A 110 15.30 2.04 9.62
CA GLU A 110 16.46 2.52 8.85
C GLU A 110 16.67 1.76 7.52
N GLY A 111 16.19 0.53 7.41
CA GLY A 111 16.22 -0.25 6.17
C GLY A 111 15.07 0.03 5.21
N VAL A 112 14.14 0.92 5.56
CA VAL A 112 12.97 1.26 4.72
C VAL A 112 13.20 2.59 4.01
N ARG A 113 12.98 2.62 2.69
CA ARG A 113 12.98 3.83 1.87
C ARG A 113 11.71 3.86 1.02
N ALA A 114 11.38 5.03 0.50
CA ALA A 114 10.26 5.22 -0.42
C ALA A 114 10.74 5.60 -1.81
N LEU A 115 9.94 5.25 -2.83
CA LEU A 115 10.13 5.65 -4.22
C LEU A 115 9.10 6.71 -4.63
N VAL A 116 7.83 6.47 -4.35
CA VAL A 116 6.70 7.34 -4.72
C VAL A 116 5.65 7.33 -3.62
N GLU A 117 4.81 8.37 -3.55
CA GLU A 117 3.62 8.45 -2.71
C GLU A 117 2.35 8.19 -3.53
N PHE A 118 1.32 7.62 -2.92
CA PHE A 118 -0.01 7.50 -3.52
C PHE A 118 -1.11 7.44 -2.45
N ASN A 119 -2.32 7.86 -2.81
CA ASN A 119 -3.49 7.67 -1.96
C ASN A 119 -3.84 6.19 -1.89
N ALA A 120 -3.64 5.58 -0.73
CA ALA A 120 -3.79 4.14 -0.60
C ALA A 120 -5.24 3.72 -0.47
N ALA A 121 -6.03 4.38 0.36
CA ALA A 121 -7.42 3.99 0.59
C ALA A 121 -8.17 4.97 1.48
N THR A 122 -9.48 4.84 1.45
CA THR A 122 -10.44 5.48 2.34
C THR A 122 -11.08 4.43 3.24
N GLN A 123 -11.24 4.74 4.51
CA GLN A 123 -11.88 3.85 5.47
C GLN A 123 -13.40 4.04 5.39
N GLN A 124 -14.07 3.12 4.75
CA GLN A 124 -15.48 3.22 4.45
C GLN A 124 -16.28 2.32 5.40
N PHE A 125 -16.95 2.93 6.35
CA PHE A 125 -17.89 2.25 7.25
C PHE A 125 -19.26 2.23 6.60
N PHE A 126 -19.87 1.07 6.45
CA PHE A 126 -21.21 0.98 5.87
C PHE A 126 -22.02 -0.18 6.44
N THR A 127 -23.31 -0.08 6.20
CA THR A 127 -24.33 -1.04 6.63
C THR A 127 -25.42 -1.18 5.56
N TRP A 128 -26.29 -2.17 5.68
CA TRP A 128 -27.54 -2.20 4.94
C TRP A 128 -28.47 -1.11 5.46
N GLU A 129 -29.12 -0.34 4.58
CA GLU A 129 -30.10 0.69 4.99
C GLU A 129 -31.15 0.15 5.95
N SER A 130 -31.56 -1.10 5.77
CA SER A 130 -32.57 -1.77 6.62
C SER A 130 -32.19 -1.93 8.08
N THR A 131 -30.92 -1.77 8.46
CA THR A 131 -30.46 -1.86 9.85
C THR A 131 -30.80 -0.62 10.66
N GLY A 132 -31.02 0.53 9.99
CA GLY A 132 -31.26 1.82 10.62
C GLY A 132 -30.04 2.48 11.27
N ILE A 133 -28.83 1.88 11.16
CA ILE A 133 -27.57 2.41 11.67
C ILE A 133 -27.14 3.58 10.75
N LYS A 134 -26.85 4.76 11.32
CA LYS A 134 -26.53 5.98 10.56
C LYS A 134 -25.15 6.56 10.86
N THR A 135 -24.70 6.40 12.10
CA THR A 135 -23.44 6.96 12.62
C THR A 135 -22.62 5.87 13.31
N LEU A 136 -21.37 6.18 13.65
CA LEU A 136 -20.55 5.27 14.46
C LEU A 136 -21.11 5.08 15.89
N HIS A 137 -21.88 6.03 16.42
CA HIS A 137 -22.52 5.91 17.74
C HIS A 137 -23.60 4.82 17.79
N ASP A 138 -24.25 4.54 16.65
CA ASP A 138 -25.29 3.52 16.54
C ASP A 138 -24.73 2.08 16.57
N LEU A 139 -23.41 1.93 16.59
CA LEU A 139 -22.74 0.62 16.66
C LEU A 139 -22.83 -0.05 18.03
N LYS A 140 -23.30 0.66 19.07
CA LYS A 140 -23.46 0.09 20.42
C LYS A 140 -24.34 -1.15 20.41
N GLY A 141 -23.80 -2.27 20.92
CA GLY A 141 -24.49 -3.56 20.97
C GLY A 141 -24.66 -4.24 19.59
N LYS A 142 -24.05 -3.71 18.53
CA LYS A 142 -24.11 -4.27 17.17
C LYS A 142 -22.93 -5.19 16.89
N LYS A 143 -23.09 -6.05 15.90
CA LYS A 143 -22.05 -6.92 15.35
C LYS A 143 -21.31 -6.17 14.25
N VAL A 144 -20.02 -5.88 14.44
CA VAL A 144 -19.24 -5.03 13.56
C VAL A 144 -18.02 -5.77 13.04
N TYR A 145 -17.91 -5.91 11.73
CA TYR A 145 -16.68 -6.38 11.11
C TYR A 145 -15.71 -5.21 11.00
N VAL A 146 -14.60 -5.28 11.75
CA VAL A 146 -13.61 -4.19 11.85
C VAL A 146 -12.38 -4.36 10.93
N GLY A 147 -12.32 -5.48 10.21
CA GLY A 147 -11.19 -5.77 9.30
C GLY A 147 -10.37 -6.98 9.73
N PRO A 148 -9.28 -7.29 9.02
CA PRO A 148 -8.43 -8.44 9.31
C PRO A 148 -7.72 -8.33 10.66
N GLY A 149 -7.69 -9.45 11.39
CA GLY A 149 -6.89 -9.58 12.60
C GLY A 149 -5.39 -9.61 12.33
N GLY A 150 -4.57 -9.12 13.28
CA GLY A 150 -3.11 -9.14 13.21
C GLY A 150 -2.50 -8.21 12.15
N GLY A 151 -3.26 -7.24 11.65
CA GLY A 151 -2.83 -6.15 10.79
C GLY A 151 -3.24 -4.79 11.35
N GLY A 152 -2.82 -3.69 10.71
CA GLY A 152 -3.18 -2.33 11.13
C GLY A 152 -4.66 -2.01 10.94
N ALA A 153 -5.33 -2.61 9.95
CA ALA A 153 -6.70 -2.25 9.58
C ALA A 153 -7.71 -2.41 10.71
N GLY A 154 -7.75 -3.58 11.36
CA GLY A 154 -8.67 -3.82 12.47
C GLY A 154 -8.37 -2.92 13.69
N THR A 155 -7.08 -2.74 14.00
CA THR A 155 -6.65 -1.86 15.10
C THR A 155 -7.01 -0.40 14.83
N ASP A 156 -6.79 0.09 13.61
CA ASP A 156 -7.15 1.45 13.22
C ASP A 156 -8.67 1.66 13.26
N THR A 157 -9.44 0.66 12.84
CA THR A 157 -10.91 0.73 12.89
C THR A 157 -11.42 0.84 14.32
N GLU A 158 -10.91 0.00 15.24
CA GLU A 158 -11.29 0.04 16.66
C GLU A 158 -10.85 1.37 17.32
N GLU A 159 -9.65 1.87 16.99
CA GLU A 159 -9.15 3.18 17.45
C GLU A 159 -10.09 4.32 17.02
N ILE A 160 -10.54 4.32 15.77
CA ILE A 160 -11.46 5.35 15.25
C ILE A 160 -12.81 5.27 15.97
N ILE A 161 -13.38 4.07 16.13
CA ILE A 161 -14.63 3.90 16.85
C ILE A 161 -14.47 4.41 18.28
N GLU A 162 -13.39 4.07 18.98
CA GLU A 162 -13.11 4.53 20.33
C GLU A 162 -12.97 6.05 20.41
N LEU A 163 -12.19 6.67 19.53
CA LEU A 163 -11.97 8.12 19.51
C LEU A 163 -13.26 8.89 19.25
N VAL A 164 -14.06 8.45 18.29
CA VAL A 164 -15.31 9.12 17.92
C VAL A 164 -16.39 8.93 18.98
N THR A 165 -16.55 7.71 19.47
CA THR A 165 -17.74 7.32 20.27
C THR A 165 -17.47 7.06 21.74
N GLY A 166 -16.20 6.84 22.12
CA GLY A 166 -15.81 6.34 23.44
C GLY A 166 -16.00 4.82 23.62
N MET A 167 -16.58 4.13 22.64
CA MET A 167 -16.84 2.68 22.73
C MET A 167 -15.58 1.85 22.48
N LYS A 168 -15.47 0.74 23.19
CA LYS A 168 -14.40 -0.27 23.02
C LYS A 168 -14.99 -1.61 22.59
N PRO A 169 -14.16 -2.54 22.07
CA PRO A 169 -14.57 -3.92 21.92
C PRO A 169 -15.17 -4.47 23.23
N GLY A 170 -16.42 -4.95 23.16
CA GLY A 170 -17.27 -5.27 24.32
C GLY A 170 -18.49 -4.36 24.45
N ASP A 171 -18.41 -3.07 24.06
CA ASP A 171 -19.57 -2.20 23.87
C ASP A 171 -20.30 -2.51 22.55
N TYR A 172 -19.59 -3.11 21.61
CA TYR A 172 -20.06 -3.73 20.38
C TYR A 172 -19.31 -5.06 20.17
N GLU A 173 -19.88 -5.98 19.40
CA GLU A 173 -19.25 -7.27 19.10
C GLU A 173 -18.31 -7.12 17.90
N SER A 174 -17.00 -7.14 18.15
CA SER A 174 -15.96 -6.93 17.13
C SER A 174 -15.59 -8.23 16.42
N PHE A 175 -15.78 -8.27 15.10
CA PHE A 175 -15.41 -9.40 14.25
C PHE A 175 -14.15 -9.09 13.42
N LYS A 176 -13.20 -10.02 13.43
CA LYS A 176 -11.93 -9.93 12.69
C LYS A 176 -11.74 -11.18 11.86
N ALA A 177 -11.65 -11.02 10.53
CA ALA A 177 -11.47 -12.10 9.57
C ALA A 177 -10.73 -11.57 8.33
N PRO A 178 -10.23 -12.41 7.44
CA PRO A 178 -9.78 -11.98 6.11
C PRO A 178 -10.87 -11.18 5.37
N TRP A 179 -10.49 -10.23 4.51
CA TRP A 179 -11.44 -9.33 3.84
C TRP A 179 -12.59 -10.05 3.12
N GLY A 180 -12.28 -11.13 2.39
CA GLY A 180 -13.30 -11.90 1.68
C GLY A 180 -14.33 -12.55 2.60
N GLU A 181 -13.88 -13.08 3.74
CA GLU A 181 -14.74 -13.68 4.77
C GLU A 181 -15.61 -12.61 5.44
N GLY A 182 -15.03 -11.45 5.83
CA GLY A 182 -15.79 -10.34 6.40
C GLY A 182 -16.88 -9.81 5.47
N MET A 183 -16.60 -9.74 4.17
CA MET A 183 -17.61 -9.41 3.17
C MET A 183 -18.72 -10.46 3.07
N GLY A 184 -18.37 -11.75 3.19
CA GLY A 184 -19.32 -12.86 3.30
C GLY A 184 -20.20 -12.72 4.54
N MET A 185 -19.61 -12.39 5.70
CA MET A 185 -20.37 -12.16 6.94
C MET A 185 -21.44 -11.08 6.78
N MET A 186 -21.12 -9.96 6.10
CA MET A 186 -22.07 -8.89 5.82
C MET A 186 -23.20 -9.35 4.90
N ARG A 187 -22.88 -10.06 3.80
CA ARG A 187 -23.88 -10.60 2.86
C ARG A 187 -24.83 -11.58 3.54
N ASN A 188 -24.32 -12.39 4.47
CA ASN A 188 -25.06 -13.43 5.18
C ASN A 188 -25.79 -12.91 6.44
N GLY A 189 -25.71 -11.61 6.76
CA GLY A 189 -26.33 -11.02 7.95
C GLY A 189 -25.70 -11.47 9.28
N GLN A 190 -24.45 -11.92 9.25
CA GLN A 190 -23.71 -12.31 10.45
C GLN A 190 -23.12 -11.10 11.18
N VAL A 191 -23.01 -9.96 10.50
CA VAL A 191 -22.65 -8.66 11.07
C VAL A 191 -23.65 -7.59 10.62
N ASP A 192 -23.85 -6.58 11.46
CA ASP A 192 -24.79 -5.48 11.22
C ASP A 192 -24.15 -4.34 10.43
N ALA A 193 -22.87 -4.12 10.63
CA ALA A 193 -22.07 -3.12 9.93
C ALA A 193 -20.66 -3.63 9.65
N MET A 194 -20.00 -3.02 8.68
CA MET A 194 -18.63 -3.35 8.35
C MET A 194 -17.81 -2.12 7.96
N VAL A 195 -16.49 -2.25 8.09
CA VAL A 195 -15.54 -1.36 7.44
C VAL A 195 -14.93 -2.04 6.23
N ARG A 196 -14.71 -1.25 5.17
CA ARG A 196 -13.85 -1.64 4.04
C ARG A 196 -12.85 -0.53 3.78
N ILE A 197 -11.57 -0.87 3.86
CA ILE A 197 -10.49 0.04 3.44
C ILE A 197 -10.31 -0.19 1.93
N ALA A 198 -10.74 0.77 1.14
CA ALA A 198 -10.72 0.72 -0.31
C ALA A 198 -10.80 2.15 -0.89
N PRO A 199 -10.39 2.38 -2.14
CA PRO A 199 -10.66 3.63 -2.81
C PRO A 199 -12.15 3.95 -2.84
N VAL A 200 -12.49 5.23 -2.83
CA VAL A 200 -13.87 5.68 -3.10
C VAL A 200 -14.25 5.25 -4.52
N GLY A 201 -15.43 4.68 -4.68
CA GLY A 201 -15.88 4.10 -5.96
C GLY A 201 -15.38 2.67 -6.22
N ALA A 202 -14.78 1.98 -5.23
CA ALA A 202 -14.26 0.62 -5.41
C ALA A 202 -15.36 -0.38 -5.78
N ALA A 203 -15.11 -1.19 -6.83
CA ALA A 203 -16.04 -2.20 -7.33
C ALA A 203 -16.52 -3.17 -6.25
N VAL A 204 -15.65 -3.52 -5.31
CA VAL A 204 -15.96 -4.43 -4.20
C VAL A 204 -17.04 -3.89 -3.26
N ILE A 205 -17.19 -2.57 -3.12
CA ILE A 205 -18.29 -1.94 -2.36
C ILE A 205 -19.50 -1.73 -3.28
N GLN A 206 -19.28 -1.39 -4.56
CA GLN A 206 -20.34 -1.29 -5.56
C GLN A 206 -21.21 -2.54 -5.61
N GLU A 207 -20.62 -3.75 -5.53
CA GLU A 207 -21.34 -5.02 -5.48
C GLU A 207 -22.38 -5.11 -4.33
N PHE A 208 -22.13 -4.48 -3.20
CA PHE A 208 -23.11 -4.42 -2.11
C PHE A 208 -24.29 -3.55 -2.48
N GLY A 209 -24.06 -2.34 -2.98
CA GLY A 209 -25.12 -1.40 -3.37
C GLY A 209 -26.01 -1.93 -4.49
N LEU A 210 -25.43 -2.69 -5.43
CA LEU A 210 -26.18 -3.40 -6.47
C LEU A 210 -27.10 -4.48 -5.90
N SER A 211 -26.77 -5.09 -4.78
CA SER A 211 -27.58 -6.16 -4.19
C SER A 211 -28.70 -5.65 -3.30
N LYS A 212 -28.45 -4.62 -2.50
CA LYS A 212 -29.39 -3.99 -1.57
C LYS A 212 -28.98 -2.55 -1.28
N PRO A 213 -29.90 -1.65 -0.86
CA PRO A 213 -29.55 -0.31 -0.44
C PRO A 213 -28.55 -0.33 0.73
N ILE A 214 -27.45 0.44 0.57
CA ILE A 214 -26.39 0.61 1.56
C ILE A 214 -26.35 2.05 2.07
N ARG A 215 -25.95 2.20 3.31
CA ARG A 215 -25.69 3.49 3.97
C ARG A 215 -24.27 3.52 4.50
N PHE A 216 -23.55 4.57 4.20
CA PHE A 216 -22.27 4.86 4.85
C PHE A 216 -22.52 5.57 6.17
N LEU A 217 -21.73 5.20 7.19
CA LEU A 217 -21.87 5.74 8.54
C LEU A 217 -21.14 7.09 8.62
N GLN A 218 -21.88 8.12 9.00
CA GLN A 218 -21.38 9.48 9.11
C GLN A 218 -20.49 9.64 10.35
N ILE A 219 -19.37 10.33 10.18
CA ILE A 219 -18.61 10.95 11.27
C ILE A 219 -19.07 12.41 11.28
N GLU A 220 -19.84 12.79 12.31
CA GLU A 220 -20.43 14.12 12.41
C GLU A 220 -19.36 15.19 12.69
N GLY A 221 -19.70 16.48 12.44
CA GLY A 221 -18.75 17.58 12.54
C GLY A 221 -18.04 17.65 13.89
N ASP A 222 -18.79 17.54 14.99
CA ASP A 222 -18.24 17.58 16.35
C ASP A 222 -17.34 16.37 16.66
N ASP A 223 -17.60 15.22 16.05
CA ASP A 223 -16.77 14.02 16.19
C ASP A 223 -15.44 14.12 15.46
N LEU A 224 -15.37 14.91 14.39
CA LEU A 224 -14.11 15.14 13.67
C LEU A 224 -13.05 15.80 14.57
N THR A 225 -13.46 16.65 15.50
CA THR A 225 -12.54 17.30 16.47
C THR A 225 -11.88 16.30 17.42
N LYS A 226 -12.54 15.18 17.69
CA LYS A 226 -12.01 14.09 18.54
C LYS A 226 -10.89 13.31 17.85
N LEU A 227 -10.76 13.44 16.53
CA LEU A 227 -9.76 12.76 15.73
C LEU A 227 -8.41 13.49 15.65
N ASP A 228 -8.25 14.63 16.32
CA ASP A 228 -7.02 15.44 16.26
C ASP A 228 -5.75 14.61 16.56
N LEU A 229 -5.80 13.73 17.57
CA LEU A 229 -4.66 12.86 17.90
C LEU A 229 -4.41 11.81 16.82
N TYR A 230 -5.49 11.28 16.25
CA TYR A 230 -5.40 10.33 15.13
C TYR A 230 -4.79 10.97 13.89
N LEU A 231 -5.21 12.21 13.58
CA LEU A 231 -4.74 12.97 12.42
C LEU A 231 -3.29 13.47 12.55
N LYS A 232 -2.73 13.54 13.78
CA LYS A 232 -1.31 13.82 13.99
C LYS A 232 -0.38 12.71 13.50
N VAL A 233 -0.91 11.49 13.29
CA VAL A 233 -0.11 10.42 12.72
C VAL A 233 0.05 10.70 11.21
N PRO A 234 1.29 10.80 10.70
CA PRO A 234 1.53 11.08 9.30
C PRO A 234 0.77 10.14 8.35
N GLY A 235 0.32 10.66 7.22
CA GLY A 235 -0.41 9.90 6.21
C GLY A 235 -1.89 9.66 6.51
N ARG A 236 -2.44 10.28 7.54
CA ARG A 236 -3.87 10.26 7.86
C ARG A 236 -4.51 11.61 7.56
N SER A 237 -5.68 11.58 6.95
CA SER A 237 -6.46 12.79 6.66
C SER A 237 -7.95 12.51 6.69
N ILE A 238 -8.75 13.57 6.89
CA ILE A 238 -10.19 13.52 6.68
C ILE A 238 -10.43 13.46 5.16
N SER A 239 -11.39 12.64 4.77
CA SER A 239 -11.84 12.48 3.40
C SER A 239 -13.37 12.42 3.36
N GLN A 240 -13.93 12.37 2.16
CA GLN A 240 -15.37 12.25 1.97
C GLN A 240 -15.71 11.19 0.94
N ILE A 241 -16.84 10.51 1.16
CA ILE A 241 -17.50 9.69 0.17
C ILE A 241 -18.63 10.57 -0.40
N PRO A 242 -18.53 11.06 -1.65
CA PRO A 242 -19.60 11.87 -2.24
C PRO A 242 -20.93 11.13 -2.27
N ALA A 243 -22.02 11.87 -2.23
CA ALA A 243 -23.35 11.30 -2.48
C ALA A 243 -23.39 10.65 -3.86
N SER A 244 -24.15 9.58 -3.98
CA SER A 244 -24.33 8.84 -5.25
C SER A 244 -23.03 8.26 -5.86
N THR A 245 -21.99 8.07 -5.04
CA THR A 245 -20.76 7.38 -5.47
C THR A 245 -21.02 5.92 -5.84
N TYR A 246 -21.89 5.26 -5.10
CA TYR A 246 -22.25 3.86 -5.30
C TYR A 246 -23.73 3.75 -5.66
N GLU A 247 -24.05 2.85 -6.59
CA GLU A 247 -25.44 2.49 -6.82
C GLU A 247 -26.03 1.90 -5.54
N GLY A 248 -27.28 2.26 -5.22
CA GLY A 248 -27.91 1.87 -3.96
C GLY A 248 -27.43 2.59 -2.71
N GLN A 249 -26.50 3.56 -2.83
CA GLN A 249 -26.13 4.44 -1.71
C GLN A 249 -27.31 5.34 -1.32
N THR A 250 -27.68 5.33 -0.03
CA THR A 250 -28.85 6.07 0.48
C THR A 250 -28.50 7.40 1.14
N ASN A 251 -27.22 7.73 1.29
CA ASN A 251 -26.78 9.03 1.81
C ASN A 251 -27.10 10.13 0.81
N GLY A 252 -27.89 11.14 1.21
CA GLY A 252 -28.22 12.31 0.37
C GLY A 252 -27.07 13.31 0.25
N ASP A 253 -26.18 13.33 1.24
CA ASP A 253 -25.02 14.22 1.31
C ASP A 253 -23.70 13.43 1.33
N ALA A 254 -22.58 14.13 1.15
CA ALA A 254 -21.26 13.56 1.30
C ALA A 254 -21.03 13.09 2.76
N VAL A 255 -20.40 11.92 2.91
CA VAL A 255 -20.12 11.30 4.20
C VAL A 255 -18.65 11.52 4.58
N ASN A 256 -18.42 12.16 5.73
CA ASN A 256 -17.06 12.30 6.25
C ASN A 256 -16.51 10.95 6.68
N THR A 257 -15.25 10.73 6.35
CA THR A 257 -14.50 9.51 6.67
C THR A 257 -13.00 9.83 6.71
N LEU A 258 -12.17 8.82 6.75
CA LEU A 258 -10.73 8.94 6.86
C LEU A 258 -10.03 8.32 5.66
N SER A 259 -8.91 8.89 5.26
CA SER A 259 -8.06 8.35 4.22
C SER A 259 -6.64 8.10 4.71
N PHE A 260 -5.95 7.23 3.98
CA PHE A 260 -4.58 6.82 4.24
C PHE A 260 -3.72 7.00 3.00
N VAL A 261 -2.50 7.47 3.22
CA VAL A 261 -1.47 7.56 2.20
C VAL A 261 -0.47 6.41 2.38
N ALA A 262 0.02 5.91 1.29
CA ALA A 262 1.12 4.96 1.23
C ALA A 262 2.21 5.47 0.28
N GLY A 263 3.43 4.99 0.52
CA GLY A 263 4.49 5.05 -0.48
C GLY A 263 4.68 3.67 -1.13
N MET A 264 5.25 3.61 -2.31
CA MET A 264 5.91 2.39 -2.77
C MET A 264 7.27 2.34 -2.11
N GLY A 265 7.43 1.39 -1.18
CA GLY A 265 8.64 1.23 -0.37
C GLY A 265 9.60 0.27 -1.00
N ILE A 266 10.89 0.52 -0.75
CA ILE A 266 12.02 -0.27 -1.21
C ILE A 266 13.00 -0.48 -0.05
N ASN A 267 13.71 -1.62 -0.04
CA ASN A 267 14.80 -1.81 0.93
C ASN A 267 15.97 -0.86 0.63
N ALA A 268 16.52 -0.25 1.67
CA ALA A 268 17.62 0.71 1.56
C ALA A 268 18.93 0.13 0.96
N GLY A 269 19.08 -1.20 0.94
CA GLY A 269 20.26 -1.88 0.37
C GLY A 269 20.17 -2.13 -1.14
N ILE A 270 19.06 -1.78 -1.80
CA ILE A 270 18.94 -1.86 -3.25
C ILE A 270 19.83 -0.77 -3.89
N SER A 271 20.37 -1.03 -5.07
CA SER A 271 21.24 -0.06 -5.73
C SER A 271 20.48 1.19 -6.18
N ASP A 272 21.19 2.32 -6.21
CA ASP A 272 20.62 3.60 -6.63
C ASP A 272 20.12 3.55 -8.08
N ASP A 273 20.81 2.84 -8.97
CA ASP A 273 20.40 2.70 -10.37
C ASP A 273 19.10 1.93 -10.52
N VAL A 274 18.87 0.87 -9.72
CA VAL A 274 17.61 0.13 -9.71
C VAL A 274 16.49 1.02 -9.17
N ALA A 275 16.70 1.69 -8.05
CA ALA A 275 15.70 2.58 -7.45
C ALA A 275 15.36 3.78 -8.36
N TYR A 276 16.37 4.36 -9.05
CA TYR A 276 16.19 5.40 -10.05
C TYR A 276 15.32 4.88 -11.22
N THR A 277 15.68 3.73 -11.79
CA THR A 277 14.96 3.13 -12.92
C THR A 277 13.50 2.83 -12.57
N LEU A 278 13.24 2.27 -11.39
CA LEU A 278 11.89 2.01 -10.89
C LEU A 278 11.06 3.29 -10.73
N THR A 279 11.66 4.33 -10.15
CA THR A 279 10.99 5.62 -9.95
C THR A 279 10.67 6.29 -11.28
N LYS A 280 11.65 6.29 -12.20
CA LYS A 280 11.49 6.84 -13.54
C LYS A 280 10.43 6.09 -14.35
N ALA A 281 10.48 4.77 -14.37
CA ALA A 281 9.51 3.94 -15.10
C ALA A 281 8.07 4.19 -14.61
N PHE A 282 7.88 4.40 -13.30
CA PHE A 282 6.58 4.76 -12.75
C PHE A 282 6.09 6.11 -13.28
N TRP A 283 6.91 7.17 -13.18
CA TRP A 283 6.48 8.51 -13.54
C TRP A 283 6.39 8.73 -15.06
N ASP A 284 7.20 8.06 -15.86
CA ASP A 284 7.11 8.09 -17.32
C ASP A 284 5.77 7.52 -17.83
N ASN A 285 5.12 6.65 -17.03
CA ASN A 285 3.85 6.00 -17.39
C ASN A 285 2.66 6.52 -16.56
N ILE A 286 2.79 7.68 -15.91
CA ILE A 286 1.80 8.18 -14.95
C ILE A 286 0.40 8.35 -15.56
N ASP A 287 0.27 8.72 -16.82
CA ASP A 287 -1.04 8.93 -17.46
C ASP A 287 -1.80 7.60 -17.61
N GLU A 288 -1.11 6.52 -18.02
CA GLU A 288 -1.71 5.18 -18.07
C GLU A 288 -2.05 4.66 -16.66
N ILE A 289 -1.16 4.91 -15.69
CA ILE A 289 -1.36 4.56 -14.29
C ILE A 289 -2.62 5.25 -13.73
N LYS A 290 -2.78 6.55 -13.97
CA LYS A 290 -3.97 7.32 -13.57
C LYS A 290 -5.24 6.83 -14.23
N ALA A 291 -5.18 6.41 -15.48
CA ALA A 291 -6.32 5.86 -16.21
C ALA A 291 -6.72 4.46 -15.74
N SER A 292 -5.79 3.69 -15.16
CA SER A 292 -6.02 2.29 -14.78
C SER A 292 -6.85 2.11 -13.49
N ALA A 293 -6.86 3.10 -12.59
CA ALA A 293 -7.62 3.03 -11.35
C ALA A 293 -8.01 4.44 -10.85
N SER A 294 -9.27 4.61 -10.47
CA SER A 294 -9.83 5.91 -10.05
C SER A 294 -9.05 6.57 -8.91
N PHE A 295 -8.55 5.80 -7.95
CA PHE A 295 -7.79 6.34 -6.82
C PHE A 295 -6.42 6.92 -7.19
N LEU A 296 -5.90 6.58 -8.36
CA LEU A 296 -4.64 7.10 -8.90
C LEU A 296 -4.84 8.38 -9.73
N SER A 297 -6.09 8.69 -10.12
CA SER A 297 -6.41 9.85 -10.97
C SER A 297 -5.96 11.19 -10.38
N THR A 298 -5.85 11.28 -9.05
CA THR A 298 -5.43 12.49 -8.33
C THR A 298 -3.92 12.62 -8.15
N MET A 299 -3.13 11.64 -8.58
CA MET A 299 -1.67 11.74 -8.50
C MET A 299 -1.16 12.88 -9.37
N ASP A 300 -0.33 13.72 -8.79
CA ASP A 300 0.23 14.90 -9.44
C ASP A 300 1.76 14.79 -9.48
N PRO A 301 2.38 14.62 -10.66
CA PRO A 301 3.83 14.57 -10.78
C PRO A 301 4.55 15.80 -10.24
N ALA A 302 3.89 16.97 -10.24
CA ALA A 302 4.45 18.20 -9.69
C ALA A 302 4.39 18.25 -8.15
N LYS A 303 3.60 17.39 -7.51
CA LYS A 303 3.42 17.30 -6.06
C LYS A 303 3.45 15.84 -5.60
N PRO A 304 4.57 15.12 -5.83
CA PRO A 304 4.66 13.68 -5.59
C PRO A 304 4.71 13.31 -4.09
N PHE A 305 4.79 14.31 -3.21
CA PHE A 305 4.84 14.13 -1.75
C PHE A 305 3.90 15.14 -1.08
N SER A 306 2.96 14.67 -0.29
CA SER A 306 2.08 15.54 0.50
C SER A 306 2.21 15.26 2.00
N VAL A 307 2.28 13.98 2.37
CA VAL A 307 2.30 13.54 3.77
C VAL A 307 3.23 12.34 3.99
N LEU A 308 4.09 12.03 3.02
CA LEU A 308 5.08 10.96 3.15
C LEU A 308 6.04 11.27 4.32
N ASN A 309 6.32 10.27 5.14
CA ASN A 309 7.25 10.37 6.27
C ASN A 309 8.39 9.36 6.20
N VAL A 310 8.47 8.61 5.11
CA VAL A 310 9.54 7.65 4.83
C VAL A 310 10.55 8.35 3.94
N LYS A 311 11.83 8.34 4.33
CA LYS A 311 12.90 8.93 3.51
C LYS A 311 12.92 8.29 2.13
N LEU A 312 13.15 9.09 1.12
CA LEU A 312 13.30 8.61 -0.25
C LEU A 312 14.61 7.82 -0.39
N HIS A 313 14.59 6.84 -1.31
CA HIS A 313 15.82 6.16 -1.69
C HIS A 313 16.74 7.11 -2.46
N PRO A 314 18.09 7.04 -2.31
CA PRO A 314 18.99 7.93 -3.06
C PRO A 314 18.76 7.92 -4.57
N GLY A 315 18.49 6.75 -5.17
CA GLY A 315 18.12 6.66 -6.58
C GLY A 315 16.82 7.40 -6.93
N ALA A 316 15.81 7.36 -6.06
CA ALA A 316 14.59 8.14 -6.24
C ALA A 316 14.86 9.65 -6.10
N LEU A 317 15.68 10.05 -5.13
CA LEU A 317 16.12 11.45 -4.98
C LEU A 317 16.79 11.95 -6.25
N LYS A 318 17.69 11.16 -6.84
CA LYS A 318 18.36 11.51 -8.11
C LYS A 318 17.33 11.78 -9.21
N TYR A 319 16.32 10.92 -9.36
CA TYR A 319 15.25 11.14 -10.34
C TYR A 319 14.51 12.46 -10.10
N TYR A 320 14.08 12.73 -8.85
CA TYR A 320 13.35 13.95 -8.54
C TYR A 320 14.17 15.22 -8.70
N ASP A 321 15.46 15.18 -8.34
CA ASP A 321 16.38 16.30 -8.54
C ASP A 321 16.59 16.59 -10.06
N GLU A 322 16.73 15.56 -10.90
CA GLU A 322 16.81 15.67 -12.36
C GLU A 322 15.50 16.19 -12.99
N ALA A 323 14.35 15.79 -12.43
CA ALA A 323 13.03 16.27 -12.86
C ALA A 323 12.70 17.70 -12.37
N GLY A 324 13.59 18.33 -11.57
CA GLY A 324 13.38 19.66 -11.01
C GLY A 324 12.31 19.71 -9.93
N ILE A 325 11.99 18.58 -9.30
CA ILE A 325 10.99 18.49 -8.24
C ILE A 325 11.63 18.74 -6.89
N ALA A 326 11.15 19.77 -6.18
CA ALA A 326 11.65 20.10 -4.85
C ALA A 326 11.29 18.99 -3.84
N VAL A 327 12.31 18.32 -3.29
CA VAL A 327 12.14 17.30 -2.25
C VAL A 327 12.33 17.96 -0.87
N PRO A 328 11.35 17.81 0.06
CA PRO A 328 11.50 18.29 1.43
C PRO A 328 12.71 17.66 2.13
N ASP A 329 13.42 18.44 2.97
CA ASP A 329 14.60 17.97 3.71
C ASP A 329 14.30 16.75 4.60
N SER A 330 13.08 16.65 5.11
CA SER A 330 12.64 15.52 5.93
C SER A 330 12.60 14.16 5.17
N LEU A 331 12.60 14.21 3.84
CA LEU A 331 12.57 13.03 2.98
C LEU A 331 13.94 12.69 2.36
N ARG A 332 14.97 13.51 2.64
CA ARG A 332 16.36 13.31 2.18
C ARG A 332 17.20 12.43 3.13
#